data_f5957ff64819e503906eeca4db8bc534
#
_entry.id   f5957ff64819e503906eeca4db8bc534
#
_cell.length_a   1.000
_cell.length_b   1.000
_cell.length_c   1.000
_cell.angle_alpha   90.00
_cell.angle_beta   90.00
_cell.angle_gamma   90.00
#
_symmetry.space_group_name_H-M   'P 1'
#
loop_
_entity.id
_entity.type
_entity.pdbx_description
1 polymer ?
#
loop_
_entity_poly.entity_id
_entity_poly.type
_entity_poly.pdbx_seq_one_letter_code
_entity_poly.pdbx_strand_id
1 'polypeptide(L)'
;FVLRLSAFSGRVLLPPSGGGLFDRHSEKVYSKKMTAYYNEIDPYAAQWWRNLIAAGHIAPGDVDERSIKDVRADDLAGYTQCHFFAGIGGWSVALRLAMWADDRPVWTGSCPCQPFSSAGKQKGKSDERHLWPVWFRLIAECKPAIVFGEQVAAAIAHGWWDDVADDLESEGYACGAAVLPACSVGKP
;
A
#
# COMPACT_ATOMS: atom_id res chain seq x y z
N PHE A 1 -10.24 15.35 -5.05
CA PHE A 1 -11.03 14.37 -4.28
C PHE A 1 -10.15 13.16 -4.03
N VAL A 2 -10.02 12.79 -2.78
CA VAL A 2 -9.25 11.60 -2.36
C VAL A 2 -10.23 10.62 -1.78
N LEU A 3 -10.31 9.41 -2.35
CA LEU A 3 -10.99 8.28 -1.76
C LEU A 3 -9.97 7.60 -0.83
N ARG A 4 -10.21 7.59 0.47
CA ARG A 4 -9.35 6.90 1.42
C ARG A 4 -9.93 5.51 1.69
N LEU A 5 -9.18 4.48 1.33
CA LEU A 5 -9.49 3.10 1.61
C LEU A 5 -8.78 2.72 2.92
N SER A 6 -9.45 2.02 3.80
CA SER A 6 -8.80 1.33 4.91
C SER A 6 -9.36 -0.08 4.99
N ALA A 7 -8.49 -1.04 5.01
CA ALA A 7 -8.84 -2.44 5.18
C ALA A 7 -8.13 -2.99 6.42
N PHE A 8 -8.88 -3.68 7.28
CA PHE A 8 -8.36 -4.30 8.49
C PHE A 8 -8.63 -5.80 8.42
N SER A 9 -7.58 -6.60 8.53
CA SER A 9 -7.73 -8.04 8.72
C SER A 9 -8.18 -8.34 10.15
N GLY A 10 -9.36 -8.93 10.33
CA GLY A 10 -9.96 -9.24 11.63
C GLY A 10 -9.33 -10.41 12.40
N ARG A 11 -8.11 -10.83 12.10
CA ARG A 11 -7.40 -11.83 12.92
C ARG A 11 -6.92 -11.20 14.22
N VAL A 12 -7.74 -11.30 15.27
CA VAL A 12 -7.26 -11.22 16.65
C VAL A 12 -6.38 -12.44 16.86
N LEU A 13 -5.07 -12.25 16.88
CA LEU A 13 -4.13 -13.28 17.35
C LEU A 13 -4.33 -13.40 18.86
N LEU A 14 -5.12 -14.39 19.29
CA LEU A 14 -5.07 -14.87 20.66
C LEU A 14 -3.70 -15.53 20.87
N PRO A 15 -2.98 -15.24 21.97
CA PRO A 15 -1.75 -15.93 22.26
C PRO A 15 -2.04 -17.44 22.48
N PRO A 16 -1.20 -18.34 21.99
CA PRO A 16 -1.37 -19.77 22.22
C PRO A 16 -1.23 -20.08 23.71
N SER A 17 -2.29 -20.62 24.29
CA SER A 17 -2.26 -21.22 25.61
C SER A 17 -1.66 -22.62 25.52
N GLY A 18 -0.55 -22.88 26.20
CA GLY A 18 -0.14 -24.20 26.59
C GLY A 18 1.15 -24.73 25.97
N GLY A 19 2.07 -25.09 26.85
CA GLY A 19 3.41 -25.57 26.60
C GLY A 19 3.52 -26.84 25.77
N GLY A 20 4.59 -26.90 25.01
CA GLY A 20 5.05 -28.07 24.29
C GLY A 20 6.50 -27.87 23.87
N LEU A 21 7.32 -28.82 24.26
CA LEU A 21 8.75 -29.04 24.06
C LEU A 21 9.41 -28.26 22.89
N PHE A 22 10.52 -27.60 23.26
CA PHE A 22 11.50 -27.02 22.32
C PHE A 22 12.07 -28.08 21.39
N ASP A 23 11.73 -28.00 20.10
CA ASP A 23 12.52 -28.60 19.05
C ASP A 23 13.44 -27.54 18.44
N ARG A 24 14.76 -27.72 18.69
CA ARG A 24 15.81 -26.84 18.19
C ARG A 24 16.23 -27.32 16.80
N HIS A 25 15.50 -26.96 15.77
CA HIS A 25 16.06 -27.05 14.40
C HIS A 25 15.58 -25.89 13.54
N SER A 26 16.56 -25.04 13.17
CA SER A 26 16.54 -24.03 12.11
C SER A 26 15.44 -22.96 12.17
N GLU A 27 15.43 -22.12 13.20
CA GLU A 27 14.95 -20.76 13.04
C GLU A 27 15.94 -20.01 12.12
N LYS A 28 15.61 -19.90 10.83
CA LYS A 28 16.06 -18.76 10.06
C LYS A 28 15.50 -17.53 10.77
N VAL A 29 16.28 -16.93 11.64
CA VAL A 29 15.99 -15.62 12.21
C VAL A 29 15.99 -14.65 11.04
N TYR A 30 14.84 -14.43 10.43
CA TYR A 30 14.62 -13.26 9.60
C TYR A 30 14.73 -12.07 10.57
N SER A 31 15.90 -11.47 10.63
CA SER A 31 16.06 -10.16 11.24
C SER A 31 14.99 -9.27 10.61
N LYS A 32 13.96 -8.92 11.38
CA LYS A 32 12.87 -8.06 10.93
C LYS A 32 13.51 -6.76 10.46
N LYS A 33 13.60 -6.58 9.15
CA LYS A 33 14.15 -5.38 8.53
C LYS A 33 13.16 -4.26 8.88
N MET A 34 13.48 -3.43 9.86
CA MET A 34 12.65 -2.28 10.27
C MET A 34 12.79 -1.16 9.24
N THR A 35 12.41 -1.46 8.00
CA THR A 35 12.59 -0.59 6.84
C THR A 35 11.34 -0.59 5.98
N ALA A 36 11.16 0.45 5.20
CA ALA A 36 10.09 0.56 4.23
C ALA A 36 10.53 0.07 2.84
N TYR A 37 9.58 -0.40 2.07
CA TYR A 37 9.72 -0.71 0.66
C TYR A 37 8.93 0.32 -0.15
N TYR A 38 9.56 0.89 -1.16
CA TYR A 38 8.98 1.92 -2.02
C TYR A 38 9.03 1.46 -3.47
N ASN A 39 7.88 1.23 -4.09
CA ASN A 39 7.81 0.88 -5.51
C ASN A 39 7.36 2.08 -6.34
N GLU A 40 8.26 2.54 -7.21
CA GLU A 40 8.01 3.67 -8.12
C GLU A 40 8.77 3.46 -9.43
N ILE A 41 8.04 3.35 -10.52
CA ILE A 41 8.61 3.05 -11.84
C ILE A 41 9.25 4.28 -12.51
N ASP A 42 8.85 5.49 -12.13
CA ASP A 42 9.43 6.72 -12.67
C ASP A 42 10.79 6.99 -12.03
N PRO A 43 11.90 7.03 -12.80
CA PRO A 43 13.23 7.19 -12.22
C PRO A 43 13.44 8.53 -11.51
N TYR A 44 12.77 9.59 -11.94
CA TYR A 44 12.86 10.89 -11.28
C TYR A 44 12.18 10.86 -9.92
N ALA A 45 10.97 10.30 -9.83
CA ALA A 45 10.27 10.11 -8.58
C ALA A 45 11.01 9.14 -7.66
N ALA A 46 11.56 8.04 -8.19
CA ALA A 46 12.39 7.11 -7.42
C ALA A 46 13.63 7.79 -6.82
N GLN A 47 14.32 8.66 -7.58
CA GLN A 47 15.45 9.43 -7.05
C GLN A 47 15.00 10.43 -5.98
N TRP A 48 13.82 11.03 -6.13
CA TRP A 48 13.23 11.90 -5.13
C TRP A 48 13.02 11.16 -3.79
N TRP A 49 12.55 9.90 -3.85
CA TRP A 49 12.40 9.06 -2.67
C TRP A 49 13.73 8.81 -1.96
N ARG A 50 14.79 8.51 -2.71
CA ARG A 50 16.12 8.32 -2.13
C ARG A 50 16.61 9.58 -1.41
N ASN A 51 16.31 10.75 -1.96
CA ASN A 51 16.64 12.03 -1.33
C ASN A 51 15.84 12.25 -0.03
N LEU A 52 14.54 11.92 -0.01
CA LEU A 52 13.71 12.03 1.20
C LEU A 52 14.16 11.06 2.29
N ILE A 53 14.55 9.84 1.92
CA ILE A 53 15.12 8.85 2.85
C ILE A 53 16.43 9.38 3.43
N ALA A 54 17.35 9.85 2.59
CA ALA A 54 18.64 10.36 3.00
C ALA A 54 18.51 11.60 3.92
N ALA A 55 17.52 12.44 3.66
CA ALA A 55 17.20 13.61 4.49
C ALA A 55 16.43 13.26 5.79
N GLY A 56 16.03 12.01 5.98
CA GLY A 56 15.28 11.57 7.15
C GLY A 56 13.81 12.04 7.18
N HIS A 57 13.26 12.48 6.06
CA HIS A 57 11.87 12.96 6.00
C HIS A 57 10.83 11.84 5.98
N ILE A 58 11.21 10.65 5.55
CA ILE A 58 10.38 9.45 5.48
C ILE A 58 11.07 8.26 6.12
N ALA A 59 10.35 7.15 6.29
CA ALA A 59 10.93 5.93 6.85
C ALA A 59 12.12 5.45 6.01
N PRO A 60 13.23 5.02 6.65
CA PRO A 60 14.36 4.45 5.92
C PRO A 60 13.93 3.20 5.18
N GLY A 61 14.46 2.99 3.96
CA GLY A 61 14.02 1.85 3.16
C GLY A 61 14.67 1.74 1.81
N ASP A 62 14.20 0.78 1.04
CA ASP A 62 14.71 0.45 -0.29
C ASP A 62 13.73 0.95 -1.37
N VAL A 63 14.26 1.51 -2.45
CA VAL A 63 13.47 2.02 -3.59
C VAL A 63 13.64 1.05 -4.77
N ASP A 64 12.52 0.51 -5.23
CA ASP A 64 12.44 -0.44 -6.33
C ASP A 64 11.78 0.23 -7.56
N GLU A 65 12.53 0.34 -8.65
CA GLU A 65 12.08 0.97 -9.90
C GLU A 65 11.46 -0.04 -10.87
N ARG A 66 11.33 -1.31 -10.49
CA ARG A 66 10.64 -2.30 -11.32
C ARG A 66 9.16 -1.96 -11.47
N SER A 67 8.56 -2.41 -12.57
CA SER A 67 7.11 -2.43 -12.66
C SER A 67 6.52 -3.27 -11.52
N ILE A 68 5.42 -2.83 -10.93
CA ILE A 68 4.71 -3.61 -9.91
C ILE A 68 4.30 -5.01 -10.43
N LYS A 69 4.18 -5.18 -11.75
CA LYS A 69 3.91 -6.47 -12.40
C LYS A 69 5.01 -7.49 -12.15
N ASP A 70 6.24 -7.03 -11.93
CA ASP A 70 7.44 -7.85 -11.74
C ASP A 70 7.78 -8.05 -10.26
N VAL A 71 7.07 -7.34 -9.36
CA VAL A 71 7.23 -7.48 -7.90
C VAL A 71 6.55 -8.76 -7.42
N ARG A 72 7.24 -9.51 -6.58
CA ARG A 72 6.78 -10.78 -5.98
C ARG A 72 6.60 -10.64 -4.49
N ALA A 73 5.81 -11.51 -3.89
CA ALA A 73 5.61 -11.55 -2.44
C ALA A 73 6.93 -11.73 -1.67
N ASP A 74 7.85 -12.53 -2.19
CA ASP A 74 9.16 -12.76 -1.58
C ASP A 74 10.02 -11.50 -1.52
N ASP A 75 9.87 -10.58 -2.49
CA ASP A 75 10.58 -9.30 -2.50
C ASP A 75 10.14 -8.40 -1.34
N LEU A 76 8.92 -8.60 -0.84
CA LEU A 76 8.30 -7.80 0.21
C LEU A 76 8.52 -8.38 1.62
N ALA A 77 9.12 -9.56 1.70
CA ALA A 77 9.34 -10.24 2.96
C ALA A 77 10.27 -9.43 3.88
N GLY A 78 9.82 -9.22 5.13
CA GLY A 78 10.61 -8.53 6.16
C GLY A 78 10.47 -7.01 6.19
N TYR A 79 9.86 -6.37 5.20
CA TYR A 79 9.54 -4.95 5.27
C TYR A 79 8.36 -4.68 6.22
N THR A 80 8.47 -3.61 6.98
CA THR A 80 7.41 -3.19 7.91
C THR A 80 6.34 -2.37 7.17
N GLN A 81 6.77 -1.48 6.30
CA GLN A 81 5.87 -0.66 5.49
C GLN A 81 6.14 -0.91 4.02
N CYS A 82 5.09 -0.96 3.19
CA CYS A 82 5.23 -1.05 1.75
C CYS A 82 4.38 0.04 1.07
N HIS A 83 5.01 0.80 0.20
CA HIS A 83 4.40 1.91 -0.51
C HIS A 83 4.45 1.66 -2.01
N PHE A 84 3.29 1.48 -2.64
CA PHE A 84 3.16 1.19 -4.06
C PHE A 84 2.61 2.40 -4.80
N PHE A 85 3.04 2.59 -6.06
CA PHE A 85 2.68 3.77 -6.85
C PHE A 85 2.96 5.05 -6.08
N ALA A 86 4.14 5.12 -5.56
CA ALA A 86 4.47 6.00 -4.46
C ALA A 86 4.54 7.49 -4.85
N GLY A 87 4.69 7.80 -6.14
CA GLY A 87 4.67 9.15 -6.67
C GLY A 87 5.70 10.06 -6.01
N ILE A 88 5.27 11.19 -5.48
CA ILE A 88 6.13 12.18 -4.83
C ILE A 88 6.35 11.97 -3.32
N GLY A 89 5.86 10.87 -2.74
CA GLY A 89 6.13 10.56 -1.33
C GLY A 89 5.02 10.91 -0.34
N GLY A 90 3.84 11.23 -0.81
CA GLY A 90 2.76 11.72 0.04
C GLY A 90 2.37 10.79 1.18
N TRP A 91 2.32 9.48 0.94
CA TRP A 91 1.88 8.51 1.96
C TRP A 91 2.82 8.43 3.15
N SER A 92 4.13 8.25 2.92
CA SER A 92 5.09 8.10 4.02
C SER A 92 5.23 9.37 4.85
N VAL A 93 5.17 10.55 4.21
CA VAL A 93 5.11 11.84 4.90
C VAL A 93 3.81 11.95 5.72
N ALA A 94 2.67 11.61 5.13
CA ALA A 94 1.37 11.65 5.82
C ALA A 94 1.31 10.72 7.03
N LEU A 95 1.88 9.53 6.93
CA LEU A 95 1.98 8.58 8.05
C LEU A 95 2.77 9.20 9.22
N ARG A 96 3.92 9.81 8.96
CA ARG A 96 4.70 10.49 10.00
C ARG A 96 3.98 11.68 10.61
N LEU A 97 3.32 12.51 9.79
CA LEU A 97 2.47 13.61 10.29
C LEU A 97 1.32 13.11 11.16
N ALA A 98 0.80 11.90 10.88
CA ALA A 98 -0.20 11.22 11.70
C ALA A 98 0.40 10.47 12.91
N MET A 99 1.69 10.65 13.19
CA MET A 99 2.43 9.93 14.25
C MET A 99 2.36 8.40 14.12
N TRP A 100 2.27 7.90 12.90
CA TRP A 100 2.38 6.47 12.61
C TRP A 100 3.84 6.07 12.64
N ALA A 101 4.24 5.27 13.61
CA ALA A 101 5.63 4.88 13.79
C ALA A 101 6.16 4.08 12.59
N ASP A 102 7.43 4.25 12.24
CA ASP A 102 8.08 3.58 11.10
C ASP A 102 8.10 2.04 11.25
N ASP A 103 8.06 1.55 12.50
CA ASP A 103 8.00 0.12 12.83
C ASP A 103 6.57 -0.44 12.90
N ARG A 104 5.55 0.38 12.69
CA ARG A 104 4.16 -0.05 12.63
C ARG A 104 3.78 -0.50 11.21
N PRO A 105 3.35 -1.77 11.04
CA PRO A 105 3.03 -2.30 9.72
C PRO A 105 1.90 -1.55 9.02
N VAL A 106 2.11 -1.26 7.73
CA VAL A 106 1.09 -0.69 6.85
C VAL A 106 1.50 -0.83 5.39
N TRP A 107 0.53 -1.08 4.53
CA TRP A 107 0.68 -0.96 3.08
C TRP A 107 -0.09 0.26 2.59
N THR A 108 0.47 0.98 1.64
CA THR A 108 -0.21 2.11 0.99
C THR A 108 -0.05 2.05 -0.51
N GLY A 109 -1.03 2.57 -1.24
CA GLY A 109 -0.93 2.64 -2.69
C GLY A 109 -1.92 3.62 -3.32
N SER A 110 -1.49 4.23 -4.42
CA SER A 110 -2.32 5.13 -5.24
C SER A 110 -2.29 4.64 -6.68
N CYS A 111 -3.15 3.65 -6.99
CA CYS A 111 -3.22 3.08 -8.34
C CYS A 111 -3.41 4.17 -9.40
N PRO A 112 -2.77 4.08 -10.58
CA PRO A 112 -2.94 5.07 -11.64
C PRO A 112 -4.41 5.31 -11.98
N CYS A 113 -4.84 6.58 -11.97
CA CYS A 113 -6.22 6.97 -12.21
C CYS A 113 -6.59 7.15 -13.69
N GLN A 114 -5.62 7.05 -14.60
CA GLN A 114 -5.85 7.32 -16.04
C GLN A 114 -6.98 6.50 -16.67
N PRO A 115 -7.25 5.25 -16.27
CA PRO A 115 -8.40 4.52 -16.78
C PRO A 115 -9.76 5.19 -16.50
N PHE A 116 -9.86 5.99 -15.44
CA PHE A 116 -11.10 6.58 -14.92
C PHE A 116 -11.10 8.11 -14.93
N SER A 117 -9.96 8.77 -15.18
CA SER A 117 -9.89 10.23 -15.15
C SER A 117 -10.38 10.86 -16.45
N SER A 118 -10.93 12.09 -16.36
CA SER A 118 -11.35 12.90 -17.51
C SER A 118 -10.19 13.27 -18.45
N ALA A 119 -8.96 13.27 -17.95
CA ALA A 119 -7.76 13.53 -18.75
C ALA A 119 -7.27 12.28 -19.53
N GLY A 120 -7.80 11.10 -19.23
CA GLY A 120 -7.45 9.84 -19.91
C GLY A 120 -8.41 9.48 -21.06
N LYS A 121 -8.10 8.40 -21.77
CA LYS A 121 -8.94 7.87 -22.88
C LYS A 121 -10.19 7.14 -22.39
N GLN A 122 -10.47 7.14 -21.08
CA GLN A 122 -11.63 6.56 -20.40
C GLN A 122 -11.91 5.08 -20.81
N LYS A 123 -10.85 4.28 -21.02
CA LYS A 123 -10.98 2.86 -21.36
C LYS A 123 -11.43 1.99 -20.17
N GLY A 124 -11.52 2.59 -18.97
CA GLY A 124 -11.93 1.88 -17.76
C GLY A 124 -11.06 0.66 -17.45
N LYS A 125 -11.70 -0.45 -17.09
CA LYS A 125 -11.04 -1.71 -16.68
C LYS A 125 -10.22 -2.36 -17.81
N SER A 126 -10.42 -2.00 -19.07
CA SER A 126 -9.66 -2.52 -20.22
C SER A 126 -8.36 -1.76 -20.49
N ASP A 127 -8.03 -0.73 -19.73
CA ASP A 127 -6.79 0.02 -19.88
C ASP A 127 -5.61 -0.76 -19.26
N GLU A 128 -4.50 -0.85 -19.99
CA GLU A 128 -3.27 -1.53 -19.53
C GLU A 128 -2.70 -0.95 -18.24
N ARG A 129 -3.10 0.28 -17.89
CA ARG A 129 -2.74 0.97 -16.63
C ARG A 129 -3.70 0.66 -15.48
N HIS A 130 -4.68 -0.22 -15.67
CA HIS A 130 -5.52 -0.75 -14.61
C HIS A 130 -4.69 -1.75 -13.80
N LEU A 131 -3.98 -1.27 -12.77
CA LEU A 131 -3.02 -2.04 -12.00
C LEU A 131 -3.57 -2.57 -10.66
N TRP A 132 -4.84 -2.33 -10.37
CA TRP A 132 -5.48 -2.87 -9.16
C TRP A 132 -5.35 -4.39 -9.06
N PRO A 133 -5.64 -5.21 -10.07
CA PRO A 133 -5.53 -6.66 -9.95
C PRO A 133 -4.11 -7.13 -9.63
N VAL A 134 -3.10 -6.38 -10.09
CA VAL A 134 -1.69 -6.68 -9.82
C VAL A 134 -1.35 -6.39 -8.36
N TRP A 135 -1.80 -5.26 -7.83
CA TRP A 135 -1.59 -4.91 -6.44
C TRP A 135 -2.41 -5.80 -5.51
N PHE A 136 -3.65 -6.11 -5.87
CA PHE A 136 -4.51 -7.03 -5.11
C PHE A 136 -3.87 -8.42 -4.99
N ARG A 137 -3.24 -8.95 -6.05
CA ARG A 137 -2.49 -10.21 -5.98
C ARG A 137 -1.45 -10.18 -4.84
N LEU A 138 -0.67 -9.11 -4.75
CA LEU A 138 0.33 -8.96 -3.67
C LEU A 138 -0.32 -8.86 -2.29
N ILE A 139 -1.45 -8.15 -2.18
CA ILE A 139 -2.23 -8.08 -0.93
C ILE A 139 -2.74 -9.45 -0.52
N ALA A 140 -3.29 -10.22 -1.46
CA ALA A 140 -3.80 -11.57 -1.23
C ALA A 140 -2.70 -12.55 -0.80
N GLU A 141 -1.51 -12.46 -1.41
CA GLU A 141 -0.36 -13.31 -1.10
C GLU A 141 0.28 -12.94 0.26
N CYS A 142 0.48 -11.64 0.53
CA CYS A 142 1.23 -11.17 1.71
C CYS A 142 0.34 -10.89 2.94
N LYS A 143 -0.96 -10.71 2.75
CA LYS A 143 -1.93 -10.44 3.83
C LYS A 143 -1.51 -9.34 4.82
N PRO A 144 -1.19 -8.13 4.34
CA PRO A 144 -0.86 -7.02 5.24
C PRO A 144 -2.04 -6.72 6.16
N ALA A 145 -1.76 -6.42 7.44
CA ALA A 145 -2.82 -6.18 8.44
C ALA A 145 -3.63 -4.90 8.15
N ILE A 146 -3.01 -3.91 7.50
CA ILE A 146 -3.63 -2.61 7.21
C ILE A 146 -3.20 -2.18 5.81
N VAL A 147 -4.18 -1.77 5.00
CA VAL A 147 -3.98 -1.22 3.67
C VAL A 147 -4.68 0.13 3.58
N PHE A 148 -3.97 1.14 3.09
CA PHE A 148 -4.55 2.43 2.70
C PHE A 148 -4.38 2.63 1.20
N GLY A 149 -5.45 3.06 0.54
CA GLY A 149 -5.43 3.42 -0.87
C GLY A 149 -5.97 4.82 -1.12
N GLU A 150 -5.58 5.40 -2.25
CA GLU A 150 -6.11 6.68 -2.73
C GLU A 150 -6.49 6.55 -4.19
N GLN A 151 -7.59 7.18 -4.56
CA GLN A 151 -8.09 7.21 -5.93
C GLN A 151 -8.92 8.48 -6.17
N VAL A 152 -9.08 8.87 -7.43
CA VAL A 152 -9.96 9.97 -7.81
C VAL A 152 -11.43 9.60 -7.57
N ALA A 153 -12.25 10.57 -7.13
CA ALA A 153 -13.66 10.33 -6.84
C ALA A 153 -14.46 9.81 -8.06
N ALA A 154 -14.03 10.16 -9.29
CA ALA A 154 -14.67 9.66 -10.51
C ALA A 154 -14.63 8.12 -10.63
N ALA A 155 -13.67 7.45 -10.00
CA ALA A 155 -13.57 6.01 -9.98
C ALA A 155 -14.77 5.33 -9.30
N ILE A 156 -15.42 6.00 -8.34
CA ILE A 156 -16.63 5.53 -7.69
C ILE A 156 -17.76 5.37 -8.72
N ALA A 157 -17.97 6.39 -9.55
CA ALA A 157 -19.03 6.37 -10.56
C ALA A 157 -18.83 5.27 -11.63
N HIS A 158 -17.62 4.75 -11.76
CA HIS A 158 -17.27 3.64 -12.67
C HIS A 158 -17.28 2.27 -11.98
N GLY A 159 -17.78 2.15 -10.73
CA GLY A 159 -17.85 0.90 -9.97
C GLY A 159 -16.48 0.36 -9.54
N TRP A 160 -15.42 1.16 -9.61
CA TRP A 160 -14.08 0.72 -9.20
C TRP A 160 -14.01 0.43 -7.69
N TRP A 161 -14.74 1.21 -6.89
CA TRP A 161 -14.79 0.99 -5.44
C TRP A 161 -15.45 -0.34 -5.09
N ASP A 162 -16.55 -0.68 -5.77
CA ASP A 162 -17.28 -1.91 -5.51
C ASP A 162 -16.39 -3.12 -5.81
N ASP A 163 -15.66 -3.11 -6.94
CA ASP A 163 -14.70 -4.17 -7.25
C ASP A 163 -13.59 -4.29 -6.20
N VAL A 164 -13.03 -3.16 -5.75
CA VAL A 164 -11.96 -3.15 -4.74
C VAL A 164 -12.46 -3.67 -3.40
N ALA A 165 -13.68 -3.28 -3.00
CA ALA A 165 -14.29 -3.74 -1.77
C ALA A 165 -14.56 -5.24 -1.82
N ASP A 166 -15.20 -5.73 -2.90
CA ASP A 166 -15.49 -7.14 -3.10
C ASP A 166 -14.21 -8.00 -3.06
N ASP A 167 -13.16 -7.58 -3.77
CA ASP A 167 -11.87 -8.26 -3.78
C ASP A 167 -11.28 -8.34 -2.37
N LEU A 168 -11.18 -7.21 -1.65
CA LEU A 168 -10.60 -7.16 -0.31
C LEU A 168 -11.44 -7.92 0.72
N GLU A 169 -12.77 -7.84 0.66
CA GLU A 169 -13.68 -8.57 1.54
C GLU A 169 -13.59 -10.08 1.31
N SER A 170 -13.39 -10.52 0.06
CA SER A 170 -13.14 -11.92 -0.25
C SER A 170 -11.88 -12.47 0.43
N GLU A 171 -10.92 -11.60 0.75
CA GLU A 171 -9.68 -11.90 1.46
C GLU A 171 -9.78 -11.66 2.98
N GLY A 172 -11.00 -11.36 3.48
CA GLY A 172 -11.31 -11.21 4.90
C GLY A 172 -10.98 -9.84 5.50
N TYR A 173 -10.85 -8.81 4.66
CA TYR A 173 -10.71 -7.43 5.12
C TYR A 173 -12.08 -6.78 5.37
N ALA A 174 -12.16 -5.93 6.40
CA ALA A 174 -13.25 -4.97 6.54
C ALA A 174 -12.87 -3.69 5.81
N CYS A 175 -13.70 -3.24 4.89
CA CYS A 175 -13.43 -2.11 4.01
C CYS A 175 -14.21 -0.85 4.41
N GLY A 176 -13.62 0.32 4.19
CA GLY A 176 -14.26 1.60 4.36
C GLY A 176 -13.67 2.64 3.41
N ALA A 177 -14.53 3.54 2.93
CA ALA A 177 -14.12 4.61 2.03
C ALA A 177 -14.68 5.96 2.47
N ALA A 178 -13.92 7.02 2.24
CA ALA A 178 -14.35 8.39 2.48
C ALA A 178 -13.85 9.32 1.35
N VAL A 179 -14.71 10.24 0.94
CA VAL A 179 -14.32 11.29 -0.01
C VAL A 179 -13.78 12.47 0.78
N LEU A 180 -12.49 12.73 0.65
CA LEU A 180 -11.76 13.78 1.37
C LEU A 180 -11.17 14.77 0.36
N PRO A 181 -11.86 15.86 0.02
CA PRO A 181 -11.29 16.87 -0.86
C PRO A 181 -10.16 17.64 -0.15
N ALA A 182 -9.11 18.00 -0.89
CA ALA A 182 -7.96 18.71 -0.33
C ALA A 182 -8.35 20.02 0.39
N CYS A 183 -9.37 20.70 -0.11
CA CYS A 183 -9.92 21.92 0.51
C CYS A 183 -10.54 21.69 1.91
N SER A 184 -10.91 20.45 2.27
CA SER A 184 -11.46 20.12 3.59
C SER A 184 -10.42 20.21 4.71
N VAL A 185 -9.13 20.27 4.39
CA VAL A 185 -8.02 20.40 5.34
C VAL A 185 -7.32 21.77 5.27
N GLY A 186 -8.02 22.77 4.80
CA GLY A 186 -7.55 24.16 4.84
C GLY A 186 -6.55 24.54 3.74
N LYS A 187 -6.48 23.79 2.65
CA LYS A 187 -5.73 24.16 1.44
C LYS A 187 -6.70 24.60 0.36
N PRO A 188 -6.43 25.75 -0.32
CA PRO A 188 -7.25 26.23 -1.42
C PRO A 188 -7.20 25.29 -2.61
#